data_5c9feb6860bb003d436e6995294dfbd7
#
_entry.id   5c9feb6860bb003d436e6995294dfbd7
#
_cell.length_a   1.000
_cell.length_b   1.000
_cell.length_c   1.000
_cell.angle_alpha   90.00
_cell.angle_beta   90.00
_cell.angle_gamma   90.00
#
_symmetry.space_group_name_H-M   'P 1'
#
loop_
_entity.id
_entity.type
_entity.pdbx_description
1 polymer ?
#
loop_
_entity_poly.entity_id
_entity_poly.type
_entity_poly.pdbx_seq_one_letter_code
_entity_poly.pdbx_strand_id
1 'polypeptide(L)'
;MTSDSATMTGAGDVPTVLVRDGSGRQLLCFLEQLIPVEGIDYGLLTPVDTPVCLVRIGGEEEEDELIEELGDAEEILRVADVVLQEHDLTLVRSAATLTVSGELEENDPEDLEEELDEEDLDEDEDGETDLYEMLIQFRAGEQEYGLYIPLDPFFVVARLQSGEAVLVEGEEFERIQPRIEQELDEREGEGEG
;
A
#
# COMPACT_ATOMS: atom_id res chain seq x y z
N MET A 1 -18.60 32.77 2.98
CA MET A 1 -17.16 33.01 3.16
C MET A 1 -16.62 32.04 4.16
N THR A 2 -16.27 30.90 3.71
CA THR A 2 -15.55 29.90 4.50
C THR A 2 -14.09 29.96 4.12
N SER A 3 -13.31 30.54 4.98
CA SER A 3 -11.87 30.46 4.91
C SER A 3 -11.48 29.04 5.20
N ASP A 4 -11.20 28.30 4.16
CA ASP A 4 -10.52 27.02 4.29
C ASP A 4 -9.06 27.31 4.66
N SER A 5 -8.82 27.25 5.96
CA SER A 5 -7.47 27.22 6.48
C SER A 5 -6.90 25.83 6.28
N ALA A 6 -6.30 25.62 5.11
CA ALA A 6 -5.30 24.59 4.99
C ALA A 6 -4.20 24.93 5.99
N THR A 7 -4.23 24.31 7.13
CA THR A 7 -3.20 24.44 8.16
C THR A 7 -1.93 23.83 7.59
N MET A 8 -1.13 24.65 6.93
CA MET A 8 0.25 24.32 6.64
C MET A 8 1.02 24.38 7.94
N THR A 9 1.09 23.26 8.64
CA THR A 9 1.85 23.15 9.85
C THR A 9 3.29 22.80 9.52
N GLY A 10 4.17 23.74 9.76
CA GLY A 10 5.58 23.53 10.03
C GLY A 10 6.49 23.15 8.86
N ALA A 11 7.59 23.88 8.73
CA ALA A 11 8.71 23.53 7.85
C ALA A 11 9.32 22.18 8.28
N GLY A 12 9.12 21.15 7.47
CA GLY A 12 9.73 19.83 7.65
C GLY A 12 8.75 18.66 7.63
N ASP A 13 7.46 18.90 7.75
CA ASP A 13 6.46 17.84 7.65
C ASP A 13 6.02 17.63 6.19
N VAL A 14 6.04 16.37 5.75
CA VAL A 14 5.47 16.00 4.45
C VAL A 14 3.96 16.23 4.48
N PRO A 15 3.40 16.96 3.52
CA PRO A 15 1.96 17.20 3.50
C PRO A 15 1.19 15.89 3.33
N THR A 16 0.06 15.79 4.02
CA THR A 16 -0.83 14.63 3.92
C THR A 16 -2.10 14.97 3.16
N VAL A 17 -2.63 14.00 2.44
CA VAL A 17 -3.89 14.11 1.69
C VAL A 17 -4.76 12.90 1.98
N LEU A 18 -6.06 13.14 2.08
CA LEU A 18 -7.05 12.09 2.23
C LEU A 18 -7.59 11.70 0.86
N VAL A 19 -7.20 10.52 0.39
CA VAL A 19 -7.65 9.98 -0.90
C VAL A 19 -8.97 9.24 -0.72
N ARG A 20 -9.86 9.39 -1.70
CA ARG A 20 -11.13 8.68 -1.76
C ARG A 20 -11.22 7.85 -3.03
N ASP A 21 -11.77 6.64 -2.92
CA ASP A 21 -12.11 5.81 -4.06
C ASP A 21 -13.58 6.01 -4.50
N GLY A 22 -13.97 5.34 -5.59
CA GLY A 22 -15.32 5.40 -6.11
C GLY A 22 -16.40 4.79 -5.19
N SER A 23 -16.01 4.00 -4.19
CA SER A 23 -16.91 3.40 -3.22
C SER A 23 -17.09 4.23 -1.94
N GLY A 24 -16.34 5.30 -1.79
CA GLY A 24 -16.33 6.16 -0.62
C GLY A 24 -15.34 5.75 0.47
N ARG A 25 -14.49 4.77 0.22
CA ARG A 25 -13.39 4.42 1.12
C ARG A 25 -12.33 5.50 1.07
N GLN A 26 -11.61 5.65 2.17
CA GLN A 26 -10.60 6.67 2.34
C GLN A 26 -9.25 6.07 2.69
N LEU A 27 -8.19 6.75 2.29
CA LEU A 27 -6.82 6.42 2.65
C LEU A 27 -6.04 7.71 2.90
N LEU A 28 -5.50 7.87 4.10
CA LEU A 28 -4.62 8.98 4.40
C LEU A 28 -3.23 8.67 3.86
N CYS A 29 -2.69 9.57 3.06
CA CYS A 29 -1.41 9.42 2.39
C CYS A 29 -0.51 10.63 2.59
N PHE A 30 0.80 10.40 2.53
CA PHE A 30 1.78 11.46 2.33
C PHE A 30 1.85 11.84 0.85
N LEU A 31 1.91 13.13 0.57
CA LEU A 31 2.12 13.64 -0.78
C LEU A 31 3.63 13.68 -1.07
N GLU A 32 4.10 12.72 -1.89
CA GLU A 32 5.51 12.63 -2.26
C GLU A 32 5.85 13.57 -3.42
N GLN A 33 4.98 13.62 -4.42
CA GLN A 33 5.20 14.42 -5.62
C GLN A 33 3.90 14.84 -6.28
N LEU A 34 3.90 16.07 -6.84
CA LEU A 34 2.86 16.56 -7.76
C LEU A 34 3.33 16.38 -9.19
N ILE A 35 2.49 15.77 -10.00
CA ILE A 35 2.77 15.50 -11.42
C ILE A 35 1.64 16.10 -12.25
N PRO A 36 1.88 17.22 -12.94
CA PRO A 36 0.88 17.81 -13.84
C PRO A 36 0.83 17.03 -15.15
N VAL A 37 -0.35 16.57 -15.51
CA VAL A 37 -0.62 15.90 -16.79
C VAL A 37 -1.83 16.54 -17.44
N GLU A 38 -1.66 17.09 -18.63
CA GLU A 38 -2.74 17.70 -19.43
C GLU A 38 -3.59 18.76 -18.69
N GLY A 39 -2.97 19.51 -17.76
CA GLY A 39 -3.64 20.54 -16.98
C GLY A 39 -4.35 20.05 -15.72
N ILE A 40 -4.21 18.78 -15.40
CA ILE A 40 -4.71 18.17 -14.17
C ILE A 40 -3.52 17.81 -13.27
N ASP A 41 -3.60 18.16 -12.01
CA ASP A 41 -2.59 17.79 -11.04
C ASP A 41 -2.87 16.39 -10.48
N TYR A 42 -1.89 15.51 -10.61
CA TYR A 42 -1.89 14.20 -9.99
C TYR A 42 -0.90 14.16 -8.84
N GLY A 43 -1.26 13.48 -7.77
CA GLY A 43 -0.35 13.25 -6.66
C GLY A 43 0.19 11.82 -6.67
N LEU A 44 1.50 11.70 -6.54
CA LEU A 44 2.13 10.43 -6.17
C LEU A 44 2.17 10.39 -4.65
N LEU A 45 1.55 9.39 -4.07
CA LEU A 45 1.25 9.33 -2.65
C LEU A 45 1.73 8.01 -2.04
N THR A 46 2.10 8.04 -0.77
CA THR A 46 2.38 6.85 0.03
C THR A 46 1.45 6.77 1.23
N PRO A 47 0.90 5.60 1.56
CA PRO A 47 0.02 5.47 2.73
C PRO A 47 0.72 5.84 4.04
N VAL A 48 -0.01 6.52 4.93
CA VAL A 48 0.46 6.80 6.29
C VAL A 48 0.46 5.54 7.14
N ASP A 49 -0.63 4.76 7.05
CA ASP A 49 -0.71 3.45 7.68
C ASP A 49 0.00 2.40 6.82
N THR A 50 0.39 1.29 7.43
CA THR A 50 1.13 0.23 6.74
C THR A 50 0.22 -0.53 5.77
N PRO A 51 0.52 -0.54 4.45
CA PRO A 51 -0.22 -1.34 3.50
C PRO A 51 0.08 -2.83 3.71
N VAL A 52 -0.95 -3.66 3.57
CA VAL A 52 -0.83 -5.12 3.68
C VAL A 52 -1.60 -5.80 2.57
N CYS A 53 -1.17 -6.99 2.20
CA CYS A 53 -1.90 -7.86 1.28
C CYS A 53 -2.32 -9.15 1.98
N LEU A 54 -3.43 -9.72 1.52
CA LEU A 54 -3.96 -11.00 1.99
C LEU A 54 -3.48 -12.11 1.06
N VAL A 55 -2.84 -13.11 1.64
CA VAL A 55 -2.34 -14.27 0.90
C VAL A 55 -2.99 -15.53 1.46
N ARG A 56 -3.47 -16.39 0.58
CA ARG A 56 -3.85 -17.75 0.92
C ARG A 56 -2.60 -18.63 0.92
N ILE A 57 -2.28 -19.20 2.06
CA ILE A 57 -1.10 -20.04 2.20
C ILE A 57 -1.42 -21.41 1.61
N GLY A 58 -0.64 -21.82 0.62
CA GLY A 58 -0.70 -23.14 0.02
C GLY A 58 -0.22 -24.22 0.98
N GLY A 59 -0.61 -25.46 0.70
CA GLY A 59 -0.08 -26.61 1.42
C GLY A 59 1.17 -27.16 0.72
N GLU A 60 1.61 -28.35 1.14
CA GLU A 60 2.81 -29.01 0.60
C GLU A 60 2.81 -29.23 -0.93
N GLU A 61 1.67 -29.11 -1.59
CA GLU A 61 1.50 -29.29 -3.04
C GLU A 61 0.86 -28.08 -3.76
N GLU A 62 0.55 -27.00 -3.04
CA GLU A 62 -0.10 -25.81 -3.57
C GLU A 62 0.78 -24.56 -3.28
N GLU A 63 0.90 -23.70 -4.25
CA GLU A 63 1.59 -22.42 -4.10
C GLU A 63 0.74 -21.39 -3.33
N ASP A 64 1.38 -20.44 -2.71
CA ASP A 64 0.73 -19.32 -2.07
C ASP A 64 0.03 -18.45 -3.11
N GLU A 65 -1.16 -17.94 -2.78
CA GLU A 65 -1.98 -17.18 -3.71
C GLU A 65 -2.36 -15.81 -3.12
N LEU A 66 -1.99 -14.76 -3.82
CA LEU A 66 -2.41 -13.40 -3.47
C LEU A 66 -3.91 -13.22 -3.73
N ILE A 67 -4.64 -12.78 -2.72
CA ILE A 67 -6.09 -12.51 -2.82
C ILE A 67 -6.29 -11.03 -3.21
N GLU A 68 -6.49 -10.79 -4.48
CA GLU A 68 -6.74 -9.44 -5.01
C GLU A 68 -8.20 -9.00 -4.83
N GLU A 69 -9.15 -9.94 -4.96
CA GLU A 69 -10.57 -9.65 -4.83
C GLU A 69 -11.06 -9.78 -3.38
N LEU A 70 -11.04 -8.67 -2.66
CA LEU A 70 -11.41 -8.63 -1.24
C LEU A 70 -12.92 -8.64 -0.99
N GLY A 71 -13.73 -8.55 -2.04
CA GLY A 71 -15.18 -8.55 -1.94
C GLY A 71 -15.75 -9.81 -1.28
N ASP A 72 -15.22 -10.96 -1.65
CA ASP A 72 -15.64 -12.26 -1.12
C ASP A 72 -14.85 -12.69 0.14
N ALA A 73 -13.85 -11.91 0.53
CA ALA A 73 -12.97 -12.23 1.64
C ALA A 73 -13.38 -11.61 2.99
N GLU A 74 -14.58 -11.08 3.12
CA GLU A 74 -15.01 -10.37 4.34
C GLU A 74 -14.94 -11.22 5.62
N GLU A 75 -15.28 -12.49 5.55
CA GLU A 75 -15.19 -13.40 6.69
C GLU A 75 -13.74 -13.67 7.08
N ILE A 76 -12.87 -13.82 6.10
CA ILE A 76 -11.43 -14.00 6.28
C ILE A 76 -10.82 -12.76 6.93
N LEU A 77 -11.19 -11.57 6.44
CA LEU A 77 -10.72 -10.30 6.98
C LEU A 77 -11.19 -10.02 8.41
N ARG A 78 -12.37 -10.51 8.80
CA ARG A 78 -12.84 -10.43 10.19
C ARG A 78 -11.97 -11.27 11.13
N VAL A 79 -11.58 -12.45 10.70
CA VAL A 79 -10.68 -13.31 11.49
C VAL A 79 -9.31 -12.63 11.61
N ALA A 80 -8.79 -12.08 10.53
CA ALA A 80 -7.53 -11.33 10.52
C ALA A 80 -7.58 -10.14 11.50
N ASP A 81 -8.67 -9.37 11.49
CA ASP A 81 -8.85 -8.23 12.39
C ASP A 81 -8.85 -8.66 13.87
N VAL A 82 -9.53 -9.75 14.20
CA VAL A 82 -9.51 -10.30 15.56
C VAL A 82 -8.10 -10.67 16.02
N VAL A 83 -7.32 -11.31 15.15
CA VAL A 83 -5.93 -11.68 15.46
C VAL A 83 -5.06 -10.43 15.62
N LEU A 84 -5.24 -9.43 14.76
CA LEU A 84 -4.51 -8.15 14.84
C LEU A 84 -4.82 -7.39 16.13
N GLN A 85 -6.06 -7.40 16.60
CA GLN A 85 -6.46 -6.77 17.85
C GLN A 85 -5.75 -7.36 19.08
N GLU A 86 -5.35 -8.62 19.04
CA GLU A 86 -4.52 -9.24 20.08
C GLU A 86 -3.12 -8.60 20.18
N HIS A 87 -2.68 -7.95 19.10
CA HIS A 87 -1.40 -7.23 19.00
C HIS A 87 -1.57 -5.69 19.03
N ASP A 88 -2.72 -5.19 19.47
CA ASP A 88 -3.07 -3.76 19.47
C ASP A 88 -3.05 -3.11 18.05
N LEU A 89 -3.29 -3.91 17.03
CA LEU A 89 -3.37 -3.49 15.63
C LEU A 89 -4.81 -3.54 15.12
N THR A 90 -5.13 -2.72 14.14
CA THR A 90 -6.46 -2.67 13.52
C THR A 90 -6.36 -2.78 12.01
N LEU A 91 -7.11 -3.72 11.43
CA LEU A 91 -7.22 -3.86 9.98
C LEU A 91 -8.23 -2.85 9.42
N VAL A 92 -7.82 -2.11 8.42
CA VAL A 92 -8.66 -1.11 7.75
C VAL A 92 -8.77 -1.44 6.26
N ARG A 93 -10.01 -1.51 5.76
CA ARG A 93 -10.25 -1.57 4.31
C ARG A 93 -10.23 -0.15 3.77
N SER A 94 -9.06 0.28 3.34
CA SER A 94 -8.83 1.62 2.83
C SER A 94 -9.07 1.70 1.32
N ALA A 95 -9.05 2.91 0.79
CA ALA A 95 -8.98 3.10 -0.65
C ALA A 95 -7.68 2.47 -1.19
N ALA A 96 -7.73 1.86 -2.35
CA ALA A 96 -6.63 1.19 -3.03
C ALA A 96 -6.10 -0.11 -2.40
N THR A 97 -6.05 -0.24 -1.09
CA THR A 97 -5.46 -1.42 -0.44
C THR A 97 -6.02 -1.65 0.96
N LEU A 98 -5.64 -2.77 1.56
CA LEU A 98 -5.78 -2.97 3.00
C LEU A 98 -4.63 -2.25 3.70
N THR A 99 -4.91 -1.70 4.88
CA THR A 99 -3.90 -1.10 5.74
C THR A 99 -4.07 -1.59 7.17
N VAL A 100 -2.98 -1.56 7.91
CA VAL A 100 -2.98 -1.85 9.35
C VAL A 100 -2.55 -0.59 10.09
N SER A 101 -3.38 -0.14 11.01
CA SER A 101 -3.07 0.95 11.91
C SER A 101 -2.66 0.43 13.28
N GLY A 102 -1.78 1.15 13.96
CA GLY A 102 -1.18 0.79 15.23
C GLY A 102 0.33 0.84 15.18
N GLU A 103 0.95 0.57 16.31
CA GLU A 103 2.40 0.50 16.38
C GLU A 103 2.89 -0.90 15.99
N LEU A 104 3.50 -0.99 14.82
CA LEU A 104 4.20 -2.20 14.42
C LEU A 104 5.54 -2.26 15.13
N GLU A 105 5.88 -3.40 15.67
CA GLU A 105 7.23 -3.64 16.15
C GLU A 105 8.15 -3.64 14.92
N GLU A 106 9.07 -2.69 14.90
CA GLU A 106 10.11 -2.66 13.89
C GLU A 106 11.02 -3.86 14.13
N ASN A 107 10.95 -4.86 13.26
CA ASN A 107 11.94 -5.92 13.27
C ASN A 107 13.29 -5.28 12.92
N ASP A 108 14.29 -5.56 13.75
CA ASP A 108 15.64 -5.08 13.49
C ASP A 108 16.10 -5.63 12.12
N PRO A 109 16.61 -4.79 11.22
CA PRO A 109 17.11 -5.26 9.92
C PRO A 109 18.14 -6.39 10.02
N GLU A 110 18.83 -6.48 11.14
CA GLU A 110 19.79 -7.57 11.40
C GLU A 110 19.10 -8.92 11.66
N ASP A 111 17.87 -8.93 12.17
CA ASP A 111 17.08 -10.15 12.39
C ASP A 111 16.49 -10.69 11.07
N LEU A 112 16.27 -9.83 10.08
CA LEU A 112 15.74 -10.20 8.77
C LEU A 112 16.77 -10.93 7.88
N GLU A 113 18.06 -10.69 8.08
CA GLU A 113 19.11 -11.34 7.30
C GLU A 113 19.32 -12.82 7.66
N GLU A 114 18.87 -13.26 8.85
CA GLU A 114 19.01 -14.65 9.31
C GLU A 114 17.83 -15.55 8.91
N GLU A 115 16.67 -14.98 8.55
CA GLU A 115 15.47 -15.76 8.21
C GLU A 115 15.18 -15.86 6.70
N LEU A 116 15.96 -15.17 5.86
CA LEU A 116 15.85 -15.31 4.42
C LEU A 116 16.69 -16.51 3.95
N ASP A 117 16.15 -17.71 4.09
CA ASP A 117 16.64 -18.84 3.34
C ASP A 117 16.44 -18.56 1.84
N GLU A 118 17.50 -18.64 1.07
CA GLU A 118 17.52 -18.37 -0.38
C GLU A 118 16.55 -19.26 -1.20
N GLU A 119 15.83 -20.17 -0.53
CA GLU A 119 14.86 -21.09 -1.13
C GLU A 119 13.44 -20.53 -1.21
N ASP A 120 13.14 -19.44 -0.49
CA ASP A 120 11.80 -18.81 -0.46
C ASP A 120 11.65 -17.61 -1.43
N LEU A 121 12.63 -17.40 -2.28
CA LEU A 121 12.57 -16.37 -3.30
C LEU A 121 11.88 -16.93 -4.55
N ASP A 122 10.57 -16.76 -4.64
CA ASP A 122 9.87 -16.96 -5.89
C ASP A 122 10.32 -15.90 -6.89
N GLU A 123 11.23 -16.29 -7.77
CA GLU A 123 11.60 -15.45 -8.92
C GLU A 123 10.45 -15.49 -9.93
N ASP A 124 9.70 -14.41 -10.03
CA ASP A 124 8.82 -14.20 -11.16
C ASP A 124 9.63 -14.19 -12.46
N GLU A 125 9.03 -14.63 -13.54
CA GLU A 125 9.67 -14.79 -14.87
C GLU A 125 10.34 -13.51 -15.40
N ASP A 126 10.03 -12.36 -14.79
CA ASP A 126 10.60 -11.05 -15.12
C ASP A 126 11.83 -10.65 -14.26
N GLY A 127 12.22 -11.50 -13.30
CA GLY A 127 13.41 -11.28 -12.46
C GLY A 127 13.26 -10.19 -11.41
N GLU A 128 12.04 -9.72 -11.18
CA GLU A 128 11.69 -8.87 -10.05
C GLU A 128 11.19 -9.74 -8.90
N THR A 129 11.94 -9.78 -7.83
CA THR A 129 11.53 -10.48 -6.61
C THR A 129 10.74 -9.51 -5.75
N ASP A 130 9.43 -9.69 -5.69
CA ASP A 130 8.60 -8.98 -4.74
C ASP A 130 8.90 -9.48 -3.33
N LEU A 131 9.49 -8.62 -2.52
CA LEU A 131 9.82 -8.94 -1.14
C LEU A 131 8.65 -8.58 -0.22
N TYR A 132 8.21 -9.55 0.57
CA TYR A 132 7.14 -9.38 1.54
C TYR A 132 7.59 -9.84 2.92
N GLU A 133 7.13 -9.15 3.95
CA GLU A 133 7.30 -9.55 5.35
C GLU A 133 5.97 -10.05 5.90
N MET A 134 5.95 -11.23 6.45
CA MET A 134 4.74 -11.77 7.09
C MET A 134 4.45 -11.05 8.41
N LEU A 135 3.29 -10.39 8.48
CA LEU A 135 2.83 -9.71 9.68
C LEU A 135 2.13 -10.67 10.65
N ILE A 136 1.16 -11.42 10.15
CA ILE A 136 0.42 -12.43 10.92
C ILE A 136 0.05 -13.61 10.02
N GLN A 137 -0.06 -14.77 10.63
CA GLN A 137 -0.64 -15.96 10.02
C GLN A 137 -1.86 -16.38 10.86
N PHE A 138 -2.92 -16.77 10.18
CA PHE A 138 -4.17 -17.15 10.84
C PHE A 138 -4.90 -18.21 10.02
N ARG A 139 -5.89 -18.84 10.64
CA ARG A 139 -6.73 -19.82 9.97
C ARG A 139 -8.18 -19.35 9.93
N ALA A 140 -8.77 -19.39 8.75
CA ALA A 140 -10.18 -19.14 8.54
C ALA A 140 -10.83 -20.37 7.89
N GLY A 141 -11.70 -21.06 8.65
CA GLY A 141 -12.23 -22.35 8.23
C GLY A 141 -11.16 -23.45 8.20
N GLU A 142 -11.01 -24.09 7.07
CA GLU A 142 -10.01 -25.14 6.85
C GLU A 142 -8.73 -24.64 6.16
N GLN A 143 -8.70 -23.36 5.78
CA GLN A 143 -7.62 -22.76 5.02
C GLN A 143 -6.77 -21.83 5.88
N GLU A 144 -5.48 -21.81 5.63
CA GLU A 144 -4.53 -20.88 6.24
C GLU A 144 -4.32 -19.65 5.35
N TYR A 145 -4.21 -18.51 6.00
CA TYR A 145 -4.00 -17.20 5.36
C TYR A 145 -2.93 -16.42 6.11
N GLY A 146 -2.32 -15.49 5.41
CA GLY A 146 -1.37 -14.55 5.99
C GLY A 146 -1.66 -13.13 5.55
N LEU A 147 -1.33 -12.18 6.41
CA LEU A 147 -1.18 -10.77 6.03
C LEU A 147 0.29 -10.47 5.88
N TYR A 148 0.66 -9.94 4.74
CA TYR A 148 2.03 -9.62 4.37
C TYR A 148 2.19 -8.14 4.10
N ILE A 149 3.31 -7.59 4.53
CA ILE A 149 3.70 -6.20 4.26
C ILE A 149 4.64 -6.20 3.06
N PRO A 150 4.30 -5.51 1.96
CA PRO A 150 5.26 -5.33 0.86
C PRO A 150 6.44 -4.49 1.33
N LEU A 151 7.66 -4.96 1.08
CA LEU A 151 8.89 -4.25 1.43
C LEU A 151 9.24 -3.18 0.41
N ASP A 152 8.75 -3.30 -0.82
CA ASP A 152 8.87 -2.27 -1.83
C ASP A 152 7.92 -1.10 -1.56
N PRO A 153 8.32 0.13 -1.94
CA PRO A 153 7.46 1.29 -1.75
C PRO A 153 6.11 1.13 -2.45
N PHE A 154 5.03 1.21 -1.68
CA PHE A 154 3.67 1.17 -2.22
C PHE A 154 3.20 2.60 -2.54
N PHE A 155 3.04 2.88 -3.82
CA PHE A 155 2.58 4.17 -4.29
C PHE A 155 1.12 4.15 -4.70
N VAL A 156 0.43 5.23 -4.38
CA VAL A 156 -0.95 5.50 -4.79
C VAL A 156 -0.95 6.75 -5.66
N VAL A 157 -1.71 6.73 -6.72
CA VAL A 157 -1.91 7.90 -7.58
C VAL A 157 -3.32 8.44 -7.38
N ALA A 158 -3.42 9.72 -7.08
CA ALA A 158 -4.69 10.41 -6.96
C ALA A 158 -4.73 11.66 -7.84
N ARG A 159 -5.92 11.94 -8.39
CA ARG A 159 -6.21 13.20 -9.06
C ARG A 159 -6.53 14.26 -8.01
N LEU A 160 -5.77 15.32 -8.01
CA LEU A 160 -5.97 16.45 -7.10
C LEU A 160 -6.77 17.53 -7.80
N GLN A 161 -7.99 17.75 -7.37
CA GLN A 161 -8.87 18.71 -7.98
C GLN A 161 -9.76 19.39 -6.93
N SER A 162 -9.76 20.71 -6.90
CA SER A 162 -10.62 21.50 -5.99
C SER A 162 -10.48 21.14 -4.49
N GLY A 163 -9.27 20.75 -4.07
CA GLY A 163 -9.00 20.36 -2.68
C GLY A 163 -9.38 18.92 -2.32
N GLU A 164 -9.84 18.16 -3.29
CA GLU A 164 -10.14 16.74 -3.14
C GLU A 164 -9.09 15.87 -3.83
N ALA A 165 -8.77 14.72 -3.25
CA ALA A 165 -7.93 13.72 -3.84
C ALA A 165 -8.76 12.47 -4.16
N VAL A 166 -8.87 12.14 -5.43
CA VAL A 166 -9.64 11.00 -5.92
C VAL A 166 -8.69 9.95 -6.47
N LEU A 167 -8.83 8.73 -6.00
CA LEU A 167 -8.01 7.60 -6.46
C LEU A 167 -8.14 7.42 -7.97
N VAL A 168 -7.00 7.29 -8.63
CA VAL A 168 -6.92 7.02 -10.07
C VAL A 168 -6.83 5.53 -10.27
N GLU A 169 -7.77 4.98 -11.03
CA GLU A 169 -7.87 3.55 -11.33
C GLU A 169 -8.21 3.32 -12.81
N GLY A 170 -8.02 2.11 -13.28
CA GLY A 170 -8.42 1.66 -14.60
C GLY A 170 -7.80 2.46 -15.74
N GLU A 171 -8.63 2.82 -16.74
CA GLU A 171 -8.19 3.50 -17.96
C GLU A 171 -7.48 4.84 -17.72
N GLU A 172 -7.87 5.57 -16.67
CA GLU A 172 -7.22 6.83 -16.32
C GLU A 172 -5.79 6.58 -15.84
N PHE A 173 -5.58 5.56 -15.03
CA PHE A 173 -4.25 5.16 -14.58
C PHE A 173 -3.36 4.73 -15.75
N GLU A 174 -3.86 3.85 -16.62
CA GLU A 174 -3.12 3.39 -17.79
C GLU A 174 -2.69 4.54 -18.72
N ARG A 175 -3.54 5.56 -18.86
CA ARG A 175 -3.27 6.75 -19.68
C ARG A 175 -2.15 7.61 -19.11
N ILE A 176 -2.11 7.79 -17.79
CA ILE A 176 -1.14 8.68 -17.14
C ILE A 176 0.12 7.95 -16.65
N GLN A 177 0.08 6.63 -16.54
CA GLN A 177 1.19 5.81 -16.05
C GLN A 177 2.53 6.10 -16.75
N PRO A 178 2.61 6.17 -18.10
CA PRO A 178 3.88 6.49 -18.77
C PRO A 178 4.45 7.84 -18.38
N ARG A 179 3.59 8.80 -18.06
CA ARG A 179 4.01 10.13 -17.63
C ARG A 179 4.55 10.11 -16.20
N ILE A 180 3.91 9.34 -15.33
CA ILE A 180 4.36 9.14 -13.96
C ILE A 180 5.71 8.43 -13.92
N GLU A 181 5.87 7.38 -14.70
CA GLU A 181 7.13 6.65 -14.82
C GLU A 181 8.26 7.54 -15.32
N GLN A 182 7.99 8.39 -16.31
CA GLN A 182 8.95 9.36 -16.81
C GLN A 182 9.40 10.35 -15.71
N GLU A 183 8.49 10.87 -14.94
CA GLU A 183 8.81 11.80 -13.83
C GLU A 183 9.61 11.11 -12.71
N LEU A 184 9.33 9.85 -12.45
CA LEU A 184 10.09 9.05 -11.48
C LEU A 184 11.52 8.79 -11.97
N ASP A 185 11.68 8.41 -13.24
CA ASP A 185 13.00 8.19 -13.85
C ASP A 185 13.87 9.46 -13.86
N GLU A 186 13.28 10.61 -14.17
CA GLU A 186 13.96 11.91 -14.14
C GLU A 186 14.47 12.25 -12.72
N ARG A 187 13.70 11.86 -11.71
CA ARG A 187 14.06 12.07 -10.30
C ARG A 187 15.22 11.21 -9.83
N GLU A 188 15.24 9.94 -10.23
CA GLU A 188 16.35 9.03 -9.93
C GLU A 188 17.64 9.47 -10.63
N GLY A 189 17.54 10.05 -11.83
CA GLY A 189 18.68 10.58 -12.55
C GLY A 189 19.29 11.85 -11.95
N GLU A 190 18.52 12.65 -11.22
CA GLU A 190 19.00 13.86 -10.52
C GLU A 190 19.67 13.57 -9.18
N GLY A 191 19.46 12.39 -8.61
CA GLY A 191 20.05 11.97 -7.33
C GLY A 191 21.49 11.50 -7.42
N GLU A 192 22.03 11.32 -8.62
CA GLU A 192 23.41 10.85 -8.89
C GLU A 192 24.35 11.97 -9.33
N GLY A 193 24.33 13.08 -8.65
CA GLY A 193 25.19 14.20 -8.95
C GLY A 193 26.07 14.60 -7.78
#